data_db238f18ec4a8496aad092a582063a97
#
_entry.id   db238f18ec4a8496aad092a582063a97
#
_cell.length_a   1.000
_cell.length_b   1.000
_cell.length_c   1.000
_cell.angle_alpha   90.00
_cell.angle_beta   90.00
_cell.angle_gamma   90.00
#
_symmetry.space_group_name_H-M   'P 1'
#
loop_
_entity.id
_entity.type
_entity.pdbx_description
1 polymer ?
#
loop_
_entity_poly.entity_id
_entity_poly.type
_entity_poly.pdbx_seq_one_letter_code
_entity_poly.pdbx_strand_id
1 'polypeptide(L)'
;MTTTYKTYKWFNPRPCTITEGTAMYRDLASKHHPDHGGSVSDMQEINAEWDELKPTLPRFCSEQAKQGRQQYEQTRAAENAAKAAQDAEAAKMAAELAKMPGLQFDVVGSWIWADCNHRYNKQLEALGFRWSKNRSKYYWHPVGDSSRRNRRASYEEIYQKYNGTSYQTRSRETIPA
;
A
#
# COMPACT_ATOMS: atom_id res chain seq x y z
N MET A 1 6.36 25.65 -23.25
CA MET A 1 6.92 24.34 -23.66
C MET A 1 6.96 23.44 -22.43
N THR A 2 6.06 22.47 -22.35
CA THR A 2 6.02 21.48 -21.26
C THR A 2 7.09 20.43 -21.54
N THR A 3 8.17 20.47 -20.79
CA THR A 3 9.23 19.46 -20.89
C THR A 3 8.72 18.19 -20.21
N THR A 4 8.32 17.21 -21.01
CA THR A 4 7.94 15.89 -20.51
C THR A 4 9.22 15.16 -20.09
N TYR A 5 9.46 15.06 -18.80
CA TYR A 5 10.59 14.30 -18.27
C TYR A 5 10.25 12.81 -18.24
N LYS A 6 11.24 11.98 -18.66
CA LYS A 6 11.17 10.53 -18.52
C LYS A 6 11.09 10.17 -17.03
N THR A 7 10.16 9.28 -16.68
CA THR A 7 10.02 8.76 -15.31
C THR A 7 10.96 7.58 -15.13
N TYR A 8 11.76 7.60 -14.08
CA TYR A 8 12.68 6.53 -13.69
C TYR A 8 12.06 5.71 -12.55
N LYS A 9 12.38 4.43 -12.48
CA LYS A 9 11.91 3.52 -11.42
C LYS A 9 12.65 3.79 -10.10
N TRP A 10 13.96 3.89 -10.19
CA TRP A 10 14.85 4.01 -9.04
C TRP A 10 15.11 5.45 -8.63
N PHE A 11 15.22 6.36 -9.61
CA PHE A 11 15.43 7.79 -9.38
C PHE A 11 14.11 8.57 -9.39
N ASN A 12 13.22 8.23 -8.47
CA ASN A 12 11.93 8.89 -8.31
C ASN A 12 11.71 9.30 -6.83
N PRO A 13 11.64 10.61 -6.51
CA PRO A 13 11.62 11.74 -7.44
C PRO A 13 12.97 11.97 -8.16
N ARG A 14 12.89 12.47 -9.39
CA ARG A 14 14.08 12.77 -10.17
C ARG A 14 14.96 13.80 -9.44
N PRO A 15 16.27 13.56 -9.26
CA PRO A 15 17.16 14.52 -8.62
C PRO A 15 17.28 15.81 -9.44
N CYS A 16 17.41 16.95 -8.74
CA CYS A 16 17.53 18.26 -9.38
C CYS A 16 18.95 18.58 -9.84
N THR A 17 19.95 17.96 -9.20
CA THR A 17 21.37 18.22 -9.48
C THR A 17 22.16 16.93 -9.57
N ILE A 18 23.34 17.01 -10.19
CA ILE A 18 24.27 15.88 -10.24
C ILE A 18 24.76 15.45 -8.85
N THR A 19 24.93 16.41 -7.92
CA THR A 19 25.35 16.12 -6.55
C THR A 19 24.30 15.28 -5.83
N GLU A 20 23.05 15.65 -5.97
CA GLU A 20 21.92 14.96 -5.39
C GLU A 20 21.72 13.57 -6.02
N GLY A 21 21.77 13.49 -7.37
CA GLY A 21 21.69 12.22 -8.07
C GLY A 21 22.81 11.27 -7.66
N THR A 22 24.03 11.77 -7.45
CA THR A 22 25.14 10.96 -6.95
C THR A 22 24.90 10.44 -5.53
N ALA A 23 24.31 11.25 -4.66
CA ALA A 23 23.94 10.81 -3.31
C ALA A 23 22.87 9.71 -3.34
N MET A 24 21.82 9.89 -4.15
CA MET A 24 20.78 8.88 -4.36
C MET A 24 21.35 7.58 -4.93
N TYR A 25 22.22 7.67 -5.94
CA TYR A 25 22.89 6.50 -6.51
C TYR A 25 23.67 5.72 -5.46
N ARG A 26 24.44 6.39 -4.62
CA ARG A 26 25.23 5.73 -3.55
C ARG A 26 24.34 5.03 -2.53
N ASP A 27 23.23 5.64 -2.15
CA ASP A 27 22.27 5.05 -1.23
C ASP A 27 21.58 3.81 -1.83
N LEU A 28 21.15 3.89 -3.09
CA LEU A 28 20.59 2.76 -3.83
C LEU A 28 21.61 1.63 -4.01
N ALA A 29 22.83 1.97 -4.41
CA ALA A 29 23.90 0.99 -4.57
C ALA A 29 24.23 0.28 -3.25
N SER A 30 24.28 1.00 -2.14
CA SER A 30 24.51 0.41 -0.82
C SER A 30 23.41 -0.58 -0.41
N LYS A 31 22.16 -0.29 -0.75
CA LYS A 31 21.00 -1.12 -0.39
C LYS A 31 20.82 -2.34 -1.29
N HIS A 32 21.14 -2.20 -2.59
CA HIS A 32 20.88 -3.23 -3.61
C HIS A 32 22.15 -3.93 -4.11
N HIS A 33 23.33 -3.65 -3.50
CA HIS A 33 24.55 -4.34 -3.88
C HIS A 33 24.49 -5.83 -3.55
N PRO A 34 24.91 -6.72 -4.45
CA PRO A 34 24.88 -8.16 -4.21
C PRO A 34 25.70 -8.58 -2.98
N ASP A 35 26.80 -7.88 -2.65
CA ASP A 35 27.61 -8.16 -1.45
C ASP A 35 26.85 -7.85 -0.13
N HIS A 36 25.81 -7.05 -0.19
CA HIS A 36 24.94 -6.73 0.95
C HIS A 36 23.59 -7.47 0.89
N GLY A 37 23.46 -8.49 0.04
CA GLY A 37 22.26 -9.29 -0.11
C GLY A 37 21.25 -8.72 -1.10
N GLY A 38 21.63 -7.72 -1.89
CA GLY A 38 20.80 -7.18 -2.96
C GLY A 38 20.80 -8.05 -4.23
N SER A 39 19.94 -7.71 -5.19
CA SER A 39 19.83 -8.40 -6.46
C SER A 39 20.78 -7.82 -7.52
N VAL A 40 21.46 -8.71 -8.25
CA VAL A 40 22.28 -8.30 -9.40
C VAL A 40 21.45 -7.59 -10.46
N SER A 41 20.21 -8.07 -10.70
CA SER A 41 19.28 -7.46 -11.66
C SER A 41 18.90 -6.04 -11.26
N ASP A 42 18.57 -5.80 -9.98
CA ASP A 42 18.24 -4.47 -9.48
C ASP A 42 19.41 -3.51 -9.62
N MET A 43 20.63 -3.99 -9.30
CA MET A 43 21.83 -3.17 -9.43
C MET A 43 22.13 -2.82 -10.89
N GLN A 44 21.89 -3.74 -11.83
CA GLN A 44 22.01 -3.46 -13.27
C GLN A 44 21.01 -2.39 -13.74
N GLU A 45 19.75 -2.47 -13.29
CA GLU A 45 18.74 -1.46 -13.59
C GLU A 45 19.12 -0.08 -13.02
N ILE A 46 19.58 -0.02 -11.76
CA ILE A 46 20.04 1.20 -11.10
C ILE A 46 21.18 1.84 -11.89
N ASN A 47 22.17 1.04 -12.31
CA ASN A 47 23.29 1.51 -13.09
C ASN A 47 22.84 2.07 -14.45
N ALA A 48 21.97 1.35 -15.16
CA ALA A 48 21.46 1.76 -16.46
C ALA A 48 20.68 3.09 -16.37
N GLU A 49 19.81 3.23 -15.37
CA GLU A 49 19.07 4.48 -15.13
C GLU A 49 20.02 5.63 -14.76
N TRP A 50 21.04 5.36 -13.95
CA TRP A 50 22.03 6.38 -13.56
C TRP A 50 22.86 6.87 -14.72
N ASP A 51 23.35 5.97 -15.58
CA ASP A 51 24.15 6.33 -16.75
C ASP A 51 23.37 7.17 -17.76
N GLU A 52 22.08 6.90 -17.89
CA GLU A 52 21.17 7.72 -18.71
C GLU A 52 20.85 9.07 -18.08
N LEU A 53 20.60 9.09 -16.76
CA LEU A 53 20.18 10.28 -16.02
C LEU A 53 21.31 11.29 -15.79
N LYS A 54 22.51 10.79 -15.42
CA LYS A 54 23.67 11.58 -15.03
C LYS A 54 24.03 12.71 -16.01
N PRO A 55 24.11 12.48 -17.33
CA PRO A 55 24.49 13.55 -18.28
C PRO A 55 23.42 14.62 -18.43
N THR A 56 22.18 14.34 -17.99
CA THR A 56 21.05 15.29 -18.10
C THR A 56 20.90 16.19 -16.88
N LEU A 57 21.65 15.93 -15.80
CA LEU A 57 21.54 16.67 -14.55
C LEU A 57 22.41 17.91 -14.55
N PRO A 58 21.83 19.09 -14.23
CA PRO A 58 22.61 20.33 -14.09
C PRO A 58 23.43 20.32 -12.80
N ARG A 59 24.44 21.16 -12.75
CA ARG A 59 25.26 21.39 -11.57
C ARG A 59 24.49 22.10 -10.46
N PHE A 60 23.58 22.97 -10.82
CA PHE A 60 22.75 23.75 -9.90
C PHE A 60 21.26 23.57 -10.25
N CYS A 61 20.44 23.41 -9.22
CA CYS A 61 18.99 23.28 -9.36
C CYS A 61 18.34 24.66 -9.55
N SER A 62 17.45 24.80 -10.54
CA SER A 62 16.61 26.00 -10.64
C SER A 62 15.61 26.07 -9.49
N GLU A 63 15.20 27.28 -9.09
CA GLU A 63 14.21 27.45 -8.02
C GLU A 63 12.86 26.79 -8.38
N GLN A 64 12.49 26.76 -9.63
CA GLN A 64 11.28 26.07 -10.12
C GLN A 64 11.36 24.55 -9.90
N ALA A 65 12.52 23.94 -10.14
CA ALA A 65 12.73 22.51 -9.92
C ALA A 65 12.69 22.17 -8.41
N LYS A 66 13.22 23.02 -7.55
CA LYS A 66 13.13 22.86 -6.09
C LYS A 66 11.68 22.91 -5.61
N GLN A 67 10.91 23.89 -6.08
CA GLN A 67 9.49 24.03 -5.74
C GLN A 67 8.67 22.83 -6.20
N GLY A 68 8.87 22.36 -7.43
CA GLY A 68 8.19 21.18 -7.95
C GLY A 68 8.48 19.93 -7.12
N ARG A 69 9.71 19.77 -6.66
CA ARG A 69 10.10 18.65 -5.79
C ARG A 69 9.45 18.74 -4.42
N GLN A 70 9.46 19.91 -3.79
CA GLN A 70 8.80 20.12 -2.49
C GLN A 70 7.30 19.80 -2.56
N GLN A 71 6.63 20.24 -3.62
CA GLN A 71 5.22 19.89 -3.86
C GLN A 71 5.02 18.37 -3.99
N TYR A 72 5.86 17.68 -4.75
CA TYR A 72 5.78 16.23 -4.90
C TYR A 72 5.98 15.50 -3.55
N GLU A 73 6.99 15.90 -2.77
CA GLU A 73 7.25 15.31 -1.46
C GLU A 73 6.08 15.53 -0.48
N GLN A 74 5.48 16.73 -0.49
CA GLN A 74 4.30 17.05 0.32
C GLN A 74 3.09 16.19 -0.09
N THR A 75 2.83 16.06 -1.39
CA THR A 75 1.73 15.22 -1.89
C THR A 75 1.91 13.77 -1.49
N ARG A 76 3.11 13.22 -1.66
CA ARG A 76 3.43 11.86 -1.28
C ARG A 76 3.34 11.63 0.24
N ALA A 77 3.77 12.59 1.04
CA ALA A 77 3.63 12.52 2.49
C ALA A 77 2.14 12.52 2.92
N ALA A 78 1.31 13.34 2.28
CA ALA A 78 -0.12 13.38 2.51
C ALA A 78 -0.81 12.06 2.11
N GLU A 79 -0.45 11.47 0.97
CA GLU A 79 -0.96 10.17 0.54
C GLU A 79 -0.59 9.04 1.51
N ASN A 80 0.67 9.03 1.97
CA ASN A 80 1.14 8.04 2.95
C ASN A 80 0.42 8.20 4.30
N ALA A 81 0.20 9.44 4.75
CA ALA A 81 -0.55 9.73 5.98
C ALA A 81 -2.02 9.29 5.86
N ALA A 82 -2.66 9.56 4.72
CA ALA A 82 -4.03 9.10 4.45
C ALA A 82 -4.13 7.57 4.45
N LYS A 83 -3.18 6.89 3.84
CA LYS A 83 -3.13 5.42 3.86
C LYS A 83 -2.93 4.87 5.28
N ALA A 84 -2.02 5.44 6.05
CA ALA A 84 -1.80 5.03 7.43
C ALA A 84 -3.05 5.23 8.31
N ALA A 85 -3.81 6.30 8.07
CA ALA A 85 -5.08 6.53 8.75
C ALA A 85 -6.13 5.47 8.38
N GLN A 86 -6.22 5.09 7.11
CA GLN A 86 -7.11 4.01 6.64
C GLN A 86 -6.74 2.65 7.25
N ASP A 87 -5.45 2.33 7.31
CA ASP A 87 -4.96 1.09 7.92
C ASP A 87 -5.26 1.06 9.44
N ALA A 88 -5.14 2.21 10.12
CA ALA A 88 -5.49 2.32 11.54
C ALA A 88 -7.01 2.18 11.79
N GLU A 89 -7.84 2.68 10.89
CA GLU A 89 -9.30 2.50 10.94
C GLU A 89 -9.69 1.03 10.74
N ALA A 90 -9.06 0.36 9.77
CA ALA A 90 -9.25 -1.08 9.54
C ALA A 90 -8.81 -1.91 10.75
N ALA A 91 -7.70 -1.57 11.39
CA ALA A 91 -7.23 -2.24 12.59
C ALA A 91 -8.22 -2.10 13.78
N LYS A 92 -8.81 -0.91 13.97
CA LYS A 92 -9.85 -0.69 14.99
C LYS A 92 -11.09 -1.55 14.70
N MET A 93 -11.54 -1.59 13.46
CA MET A 93 -12.69 -2.41 13.06
C MET A 93 -12.39 -3.91 13.25
N ALA A 94 -11.21 -4.38 12.88
CA ALA A 94 -10.80 -5.76 13.12
C ALA A 94 -10.79 -6.12 14.62
N ALA A 95 -10.37 -5.20 15.49
CA ALA A 95 -10.41 -5.37 16.94
C ALA A 95 -11.86 -5.47 17.48
N GLU A 96 -12.81 -4.76 16.90
CA GLU A 96 -14.23 -4.91 17.24
C GLU A 96 -14.78 -6.29 16.82
N LEU A 97 -14.43 -6.75 15.60
CA LEU A 97 -14.83 -8.08 15.14
C LEU A 97 -14.22 -9.21 15.99
N ALA A 98 -13.01 -9.02 16.50
CA ALA A 98 -12.35 -9.99 17.38
C ALA A 98 -13.11 -10.24 18.69
N LYS A 99 -14.00 -9.34 19.10
CA LYS A 99 -14.88 -9.50 20.27
C LYS A 99 -16.09 -10.41 20.00
N MET A 100 -16.37 -10.77 18.74
CA MET A 100 -17.48 -11.62 18.34
C MET A 100 -17.05 -13.08 18.26
N PRO A 101 -17.41 -13.96 19.22
CA PRO A 101 -16.90 -15.32 19.26
C PRO A 101 -17.46 -16.18 18.11
N GLY A 102 -16.58 -16.92 17.44
CA GLY A 102 -16.94 -17.80 16.32
C GLY A 102 -17.15 -17.08 14.98
N LEU A 103 -16.76 -15.80 14.87
CA LEU A 103 -16.73 -15.08 13.62
C LEU A 103 -15.39 -15.32 12.91
N GLN A 104 -15.44 -15.59 11.62
CA GLN A 104 -14.28 -15.67 10.75
C GLN A 104 -14.24 -14.45 9.84
N PHE A 105 -13.09 -13.79 9.76
CA PHE A 105 -12.91 -12.63 8.90
C PHE A 105 -11.47 -12.52 8.40
N ASP A 106 -11.32 -11.86 7.25
CA ASP A 106 -10.04 -11.63 6.58
C ASP A 106 -9.78 -10.13 6.49
N VAL A 107 -8.56 -9.72 6.76
CA VAL A 107 -8.09 -8.34 6.55
C VAL A 107 -7.19 -8.35 5.30
N VAL A 108 -7.58 -7.59 4.28
CA VAL A 108 -6.91 -7.53 2.98
C VAL A 108 -6.61 -6.08 2.64
N GLY A 109 -5.41 -5.60 2.97
CA GLY A 109 -5.09 -4.18 2.97
C GLY A 109 -5.95 -3.41 3.96
N SER A 110 -6.61 -2.34 3.51
CA SER A 110 -7.59 -1.56 4.30
C SER A 110 -9.00 -2.16 4.33
N TRP A 111 -9.24 -3.26 3.61
CA TRP A 111 -10.55 -3.90 3.51
C TRP A 111 -10.69 -5.06 4.48
N ILE A 112 -11.88 -5.24 5.03
CA ILE A 112 -12.22 -6.37 5.89
C ILE A 112 -13.35 -7.15 5.24
N TRP A 113 -13.17 -8.47 5.17
CA TRP A 113 -14.14 -9.42 4.64
C TRP A 113 -14.55 -10.38 5.74
N ALA A 114 -15.82 -10.43 6.10
CA ALA A 114 -16.34 -11.32 7.13
C ALA A 114 -17.24 -12.39 6.52
N ASP A 115 -17.12 -13.61 7.01
CA ASP A 115 -17.98 -14.69 6.57
C ASP A 115 -19.41 -14.49 7.06
N CYS A 116 -20.38 -14.97 6.25
CA CYS A 116 -21.79 -14.91 6.59
C CYS A 116 -22.06 -15.81 7.81
N ASN A 117 -22.42 -15.19 8.92
CA ASN A 117 -22.88 -15.89 10.10
C ASN A 117 -24.23 -15.29 10.52
N HIS A 118 -25.31 -16.05 10.40
CA HIS A 118 -26.68 -15.58 10.71
C HIS A 118 -26.80 -14.92 12.09
N ARG A 119 -25.96 -15.33 13.03
CA ARG A 119 -25.92 -14.76 14.39
C ARG A 119 -25.47 -13.30 14.40
N TYR A 120 -24.57 -12.92 13.50
CA TYR A 120 -23.90 -11.60 13.52
C TYR A 120 -24.30 -10.67 12.37
N ASN A 121 -25.14 -11.12 11.42
CA ASN A 121 -25.51 -10.33 10.25
C ASN A 121 -26.01 -8.93 10.60
N LYS A 122 -26.93 -8.82 11.56
CA LYS A 122 -27.46 -7.52 12.01
C LYS A 122 -26.41 -6.63 12.66
N GLN A 123 -25.47 -7.24 13.40
CA GLN A 123 -24.38 -6.50 14.04
C GLN A 123 -23.34 -6.02 13.02
N LEU A 124 -23.02 -6.84 12.02
CA LEU A 124 -22.16 -6.45 10.91
C LEU A 124 -22.76 -5.30 10.09
N GLU A 125 -24.04 -5.35 9.80
CA GLU A 125 -24.75 -4.27 9.11
C GLU A 125 -24.76 -2.98 9.96
N ALA A 126 -24.95 -3.06 11.27
CA ALA A 126 -24.88 -1.92 12.19
C ALA A 126 -23.47 -1.31 12.26
N LEU A 127 -22.41 -2.11 12.08
CA LEU A 127 -21.03 -1.66 11.98
C LEU A 127 -20.67 -1.11 10.58
N GLY A 128 -21.62 -1.08 9.65
CA GLY A 128 -21.42 -0.53 8.30
C GLY A 128 -20.92 -1.54 7.27
N PHE A 129 -20.90 -2.83 7.58
CA PHE A 129 -20.58 -3.86 6.59
C PHE A 129 -21.69 -3.98 5.55
N ARG A 130 -21.31 -4.27 4.32
CA ARG A 130 -22.21 -4.47 3.18
C ARG A 130 -22.06 -5.87 2.63
N TRP A 131 -23.19 -6.46 2.20
CA TRP A 131 -23.20 -7.79 1.61
C TRP A 131 -22.73 -7.77 0.16
N SER A 132 -21.79 -8.63 -0.17
CA SER A 132 -21.32 -8.90 -1.55
C SER A 132 -21.92 -10.20 -2.07
N LYS A 133 -22.88 -10.12 -2.99
CA LYS A 133 -23.50 -11.31 -3.61
C LYS A 133 -22.47 -12.17 -4.37
N ASN A 134 -21.52 -11.54 -5.05
CA ASN A 134 -20.56 -12.25 -5.89
C ASN A 134 -19.51 -13.06 -5.09
N ARG A 135 -19.29 -12.68 -3.83
CA ARG A 135 -18.27 -13.31 -2.97
C ARG A 135 -18.88 -14.02 -1.76
N SER A 136 -20.19 -13.90 -1.58
CA SER A 136 -20.92 -14.48 -0.43
C SER A 136 -20.29 -14.12 0.92
N LYS A 137 -19.76 -12.88 1.03
CA LYS A 137 -19.11 -12.34 2.23
C LYS A 137 -19.62 -10.93 2.52
N TYR A 138 -19.62 -10.53 3.77
CA TYR A 138 -19.73 -9.14 4.18
C TYR A 138 -18.40 -8.43 3.99
N TYR A 139 -18.43 -7.19 3.54
CA TYR A 139 -17.22 -6.37 3.37
C TYR A 139 -17.41 -5.00 3.99
N TRP A 140 -16.30 -4.48 4.47
CA TRP A 140 -16.18 -3.13 4.99
C TRP A 140 -14.88 -2.50 4.48
N HIS A 141 -14.88 -1.21 4.26
CA HIS A 141 -13.68 -0.42 3.94
C HIS A 141 -13.82 0.99 4.51
N PRO A 142 -12.71 1.68 4.85
CA PRO A 142 -12.74 3.05 5.36
C PRO A 142 -13.28 4.03 4.32
N VAL A 143 -13.83 5.14 4.81
CA VAL A 143 -14.35 6.22 3.95
C VAL A 143 -13.20 6.85 3.18
N GLY A 144 -13.35 7.02 1.87
CA GLY A 144 -12.31 7.61 1.00
C GLY A 144 -11.43 6.59 0.29
N ASP A 145 -11.53 5.30 0.61
CA ASP A 145 -10.90 4.27 -0.19
C ASP A 145 -11.66 4.09 -1.52
N SER A 146 -11.20 4.81 -2.55
CA SER A 146 -11.73 4.74 -3.90
C SER A 146 -11.05 3.65 -4.72
N SER A 147 -10.78 2.48 -4.14
CA SER A 147 -10.18 1.39 -4.89
C SER A 147 -10.99 1.12 -6.16
N ARG A 148 -10.36 1.33 -7.32
CA ARG A 148 -10.99 1.11 -8.61
C ARG A 148 -11.53 -0.31 -8.64
N ARG A 149 -12.85 -0.43 -8.84
CA ARG A 149 -13.57 -1.71 -8.88
C ARG A 149 -12.90 -2.67 -9.85
N ASN A 150 -12.02 -3.50 -9.37
CA ASN A 150 -11.51 -4.61 -10.15
C ASN A 150 -12.57 -5.73 -10.15
N ARG A 151 -13.58 -5.56 -11.03
CA ARG A 151 -14.74 -6.48 -11.14
C ARG A 151 -14.34 -7.87 -11.62
N ARG A 152 -13.14 -8.04 -12.18
CA ARG A 152 -12.69 -9.28 -12.80
C ARG A 152 -11.81 -10.13 -11.90
N ALA A 153 -11.18 -9.55 -10.87
CA ALA A 153 -10.32 -10.29 -9.97
C ALA A 153 -11.15 -11.19 -9.03
N SER A 154 -10.73 -12.43 -8.87
CA SER A 154 -11.27 -13.34 -7.87
C SER A 154 -10.91 -12.88 -6.46
N TYR A 155 -11.60 -13.41 -5.45
CA TYR A 155 -11.25 -13.12 -4.04
C TYR A 155 -9.83 -13.57 -3.72
N GLU A 156 -9.45 -14.75 -4.19
CA GLU A 156 -8.13 -15.33 -3.98
C GLU A 156 -6.99 -14.48 -4.56
N GLU A 157 -7.15 -13.98 -5.79
CA GLU A 157 -6.18 -13.07 -6.42
C GLU A 157 -6.00 -11.77 -5.63
N ILE A 158 -7.08 -11.22 -5.09
CA ILE A 158 -7.04 -10.03 -4.26
C ILE A 158 -6.35 -10.33 -2.93
N TYR A 159 -6.69 -11.45 -2.30
CA TYR A 159 -6.12 -11.89 -1.03
C TYR A 159 -4.59 -12.05 -1.15
N GLN A 160 -4.11 -12.73 -2.17
CA GLN A 160 -2.68 -12.92 -2.43
C GLN A 160 -1.97 -11.60 -2.74
N LYS A 161 -2.56 -10.78 -3.61
CA LYS A 161 -1.98 -9.49 -4.02
C LYS A 161 -1.74 -8.52 -2.87
N TYR A 162 -2.62 -8.50 -1.88
CA TYR A 162 -2.57 -7.57 -0.74
C TYR A 162 -2.14 -8.23 0.56
N ASN A 163 -1.54 -9.43 0.50
CA ASN A 163 -1.08 -10.20 1.68
C ASN A 163 -2.17 -10.30 2.75
N GLY A 164 -3.34 -10.81 2.36
CA GLY A 164 -4.48 -10.96 3.26
C GLY A 164 -4.13 -11.78 4.49
N THR A 165 -4.70 -11.43 5.63
CA THR A 165 -4.55 -12.15 6.90
C THR A 165 -5.91 -12.61 7.38
N SER A 166 -6.05 -13.92 7.60
CA SER A 166 -7.25 -14.54 8.14
C SER A 166 -7.24 -14.59 9.65
N TYR A 167 -8.38 -14.27 10.25
CA TYR A 167 -8.61 -14.31 11.69
C TYR A 167 -9.82 -15.18 11.98
N GLN A 168 -9.69 -16.07 12.94
CA GLN A 168 -10.78 -16.86 13.47
C GLN A 168 -10.91 -16.58 14.96
N THR A 169 -12.04 -16.03 15.39
CA THR A 169 -12.30 -15.78 16.81
C THR A 169 -12.70 -17.10 17.48
N ARG A 170 -12.12 -17.37 18.68
CA ARG A 170 -12.43 -18.58 19.44
C ARG A 170 -13.91 -18.58 19.84
N SER A 171 -14.63 -19.67 19.58
CA SER A 171 -15.95 -19.90 20.15
C SER A 171 -15.80 -19.97 21.70
N ARG A 172 -16.66 -19.27 22.42
CA ARG A 172 -16.76 -19.48 23.86
C ARG A 172 -17.28 -20.90 24.05
N GLU A 173 -16.43 -21.83 24.50
CA GLU A 173 -16.87 -23.13 24.96
C GLU A 173 -17.88 -22.89 26.09
N THR A 174 -19.11 -23.31 25.87
CA THR A 174 -20.11 -23.43 26.92
C THR A 174 -19.61 -24.55 27.84
N ILE A 175 -19.13 -24.21 29.04
CA ILE A 175 -18.88 -25.19 30.09
C ILE A 175 -20.25 -25.83 30.39
N PRO A 176 -20.41 -27.15 30.17
CA PRO A 176 -21.66 -27.82 30.58
C PRO A 176 -21.78 -27.72 32.10
N ALA A 177 -22.97 -27.31 32.54
CA ALA A 177 -23.33 -27.26 33.96
C ALA A 177 -23.41 -28.67 34.57
#